data_b4fc4a8c409601a29d7373027f81a615
#
_entry.id   b4fc4a8c409601a29d7373027f81a615
#
_cell.length_a   1.000
_cell.length_b   1.000
_cell.length_c   1.000
_cell.angle_alpha   90.00
_cell.angle_beta   90.00
_cell.angle_gamma   90.00
#
_symmetry.space_group_name_H-M   'P 1'
#
loop_
_entity.id
_entity.type
_entity.pdbx_description
1 polymer ?
#
loop_
_entity_poly.entity_id
_entity_poly.type
_entity_poly.pdbx_seq_one_letter_code
_entity_poly.pdbx_strand_id
1 'polypeptide(L)'
;MNERFFKFAREASKKADYTGGRNNPVAIGAVAVYKKSIVAEAWNTDKTSPLQAKYNKYRYHNPALKDKNHAETAICSKLRWKFGDSLDWSKVDIYLYREYKDGSLAMSRPCKSCLHMLREEFGVKRIFYTTPEGYVEERFKD
;
A
#
# COMPACT_ATOMS: atom_id res chain seq x y z
N MET A 1 -11.66 -10.73 -9.60
CA MET A 1 -11.28 -9.44 -8.96
C MET A 1 -12.54 -8.65 -8.61
N ASN A 2 -12.64 -8.15 -7.40
CA ASN A 2 -13.79 -7.32 -7.02
C ASN A 2 -13.40 -5.84 -7.11
N GLU A 3 -13.78 -5.19 -8.19
CA GLU A 3 -13.38 -3.80 -8.45
C GLU A 3 -14.00 -2.81 -7.45
N ARG A 4 -15.06 -3.22 -6.75
CA ARG A 4 -15.67 -2.36 -5.71
C ARG A 4 -14.65 -1.94 -4.65
N PHE A 5 -13.70 -2.80 -4.33
CA PHE A 5 -12.70 -2.48 -3.31
C PHE A 5 -11.73 -1.38 -3.77
N PHE A 6 -11.54 -1.23 -5.08
CA PHE A 6 -10.74 -0.10 -5.61
C PHE A 6 -11.42 1.24 -5.36
N LYS A 7 -12.76 1.30 -5.32
CA LYS A 7 -13.45 2.55 -4.99
C LYS A 7 -13.14 3.00 -3.57
N PHE A 8 -13.07 2.06 -2.63
CA PHE A 8 -12.71 2.39 -1.25
C PHE A 8 -11.24 2.77 -1.13
N ALA A 9 -10.36 2.12 -1.89
CA ALA A 9 -8.96 2.50 -1.94
C ALA A 9 -8.79 3.91 -2.52
N ARG A 10 -9.60 4.28 -3.52
CA ARG A 10 -9.63 5.64 -4.07
C ARG A 10 -10.00 6.66 -3.01
N GLU A 11 -11.05 6.38 -2.23
CA GLU A 11 -11.46 7.28 -1.15
C GLU A 11 -10.35 7.44 -0.09
N ALA A 12 -9.66 6.34 0.23
CA ALA A 12 -8.51 6.39 1.13
C ALA A 12 -7.40 7.26 0.57
N SER A 13 -7.13 7.20 -0.75
CA SER A 13 -6.07 7.98 -1.36
C SER A 13 -6.29 9.50 -1.22
N LYS A 14 -7.55 9.92 -1.14
CA LYS A 14 -7.88 11.34 -0.97
C LYS A 14 -7.54 11.87 0.42
N LYS A 15 -7.26 11.00 1.36
CA LYS A 15 -6.86 11.39 2.73
C LYS A 15 -5.35 11.53 2.88
N ALA A 16 -4.58 11.19 1.86
CA ALA A 16 -3.12 11.25 1.93
C ALA A 16 -2.65 12.70 2.08
N ASP A 17 -1.72 12.92 3.01
CA ASP A 17 -1.13 14.24 3.25
C ASP A 17 0.37 14.24 3.01
N TYR A 18 0.81 13.42 2.05
CA TYR A 18 2.22 13.28 1.72
C TYR A 18 2.67 14.47 0.87
N THR A 19 3.40 15.40 1.47
CA THR A 19 3.93 16.56 0.74
C THR A 19 5.34 16.31 0.22
N GLY A 20 6.20 15.66 1.00
CA GLY A 20 7.52 15.20 0.58
C GLY A 20 8.40 16.21 -0.15
N GLY A 21 8.09 17.49 -0.07
CA GLY A 21 8.84 18.53 -0.78
C GLY A 21 8.66 18.49 -2.30
N ARG A 22 7.66 17.81 -2.80
CA ARG A 22 7.40 17.67 -4.25
C ARG A 22 6.28 18.60 -4.68
N ASN A 23 6.40 19.12 -5.92
CA ASN A 23 5.35 19.93 -6.51
C ASN A 23 4.10 19.11 -6.82
N ASN A 24 4.24 17.81 -7.07
CA ASN A 24 3.15 16.89 -7.34
C ASN A 24 3.21 15.74 -6.35
N PRO A 25 2.58 15.87 -5.19
CA PRO A 25 2.61 14.81 -4.19
C PRO A 25 1.92 13.55 -4.73
N VAL A 26 2.48 12.39 -4.42
CA VAL A 26 1.91 11.10 -4.78
C VAL A 26 0.94 10.69 -3.67
N ALA A 27 -0.31 10.49 -4.02
CA ALA A 27 -1.33 10.02 -3.08
C ALA A 27 -1.73 8.59 -3.44
N ILE A 28 -1.47 7.65 -2.54
CA ILE A 28 -1.82 6.25 -2.71
C ILE A 28 -2.72 5.85 -1.56
N GLY A 29 -3.85 5.23 -1.88
CA GLY A 29 -4.75 4.67 -0.89
C GLY A 29 -4.67 3.14 -0.90
N ALA A 30 -4.91 2.55 0.25
CA ALA A 30 -4.92 1.11 0.41
C ALA A 30 -6.11 0.66 1.24
N VAL A 31 -6.71 -0.46 0.87
CA VAL A 31 -7.67 -1.15 1.73
C VAL A 31 -7.25 -2.60 1.85
N ALA A 32 -7.45 -3.17 3.03
CA ALA A 32 -7.22 -4.58 3.28
C ALA A 32 -8.56 -5.29 3.37
N VAL A 33 -8.68 -6.41 2.67
CA VAL A 33 -9.89 -7.23 2.64
C VAL A 33 -9.57 -8.58 3.26
N TYR A 34 -10.39 -8.98 4.23
CA TYR A 34 -10.23 -10.25 4.92
C TYR A 34 -11.63 -10.84 5.15
N LYS A 35 -11.80 -12.10 4.74
CA LYS A 35 -13.12 -12.76 4.83
C LYS A 35 -14.21 -11.94 4.16
N LYS A 36 -13.91 -11.44 2.96
CA LYS A 36 -14.82 -10.68 2.08
C LYS A 36 -15.20 -9.30 2.61
N SER A 37 -14.61 -8.85 3.71
CA SER A 37 -14.91 -7.52 4.29
C SER A 37 -13.66 -6.67 4.35
N ILE A 38 -13.86 -5.35 4.18
CA ILE A 38 -12.79 -4.39 4.40
C ILE A 38 -12.53 -4.30 5.90
N VAL A 39 -11.30 -4.59 6.31
CA VAL A 39 -10.91 -4.58 7.72
C VAL A 39 -9.98 -3.44 8.10
N ALA A 40 -9.43 -2.75 7.11
CA ALA A 40 -8.57 -1.58 7.34
C ALA A 40 -8.46 -0.75 6.09
N GLU A 41 -8.23 0.55 6.27
CA GLU A 41 -7.82 1.45 5.20
C GLU A 41 -6.58 2.23 5.64
N ALA A 42 -5.77 2.65 4.68
CA ALA A 42 -4.58 3.43 4.95
C ALA A 42 -4.19 4.24 3.71
N TRP A 43 -3.26 5.16 3.91
CA TRP A 43 -2.74 6.01 2.84
C TRP A 43 -1.31 6.39 3.21
N ASN A 44 -0.56 6.88 2.21
CA ASN A 44 0.80 7.33 2.48
C ASN A 44 0.78 8.68 3.21
N THR A 45 1.75 8.86 4.11
CA THR A 45 1.93 10.10 4.87
C THR A 45 3.40 10.49 4.83
N ASP A 46 3.70 11.72 5.26
CA ASP A 46 5.09 12.15 5.41
C ASP A 46 5.65 11.89 6.81
N LYS A 47 4.90 11.16 7.63
CA LYS A 47 5.36 10.73 8.96
C LYS A 47 6.42 9.65 8.82
N THR A 48 7.39 9.63 9.73
CA THR A 48 8.41 8.60 9.76
C THR A 48 7.83 7.27 10.24
N SER A 49 8.41 6.17 9.75
CA SER A 49 7.98 4.83 10.10
C SER A 49 9.19 3.92 10.28
N PRO A 50 9.41 3.35 11.48
CA PRO A 50 10.50 2.39 11.68
C PRO A 50 10.40 1.17 10.76
N LEU A 51 9.17 0.69 10.51
CA LEU A 51 8.95 -0.43 9.60
C LEU A 51 9.37 -0.07 8.17
N GLN A 52 9.02 1.12 7.71
CA GLN A 52 9.41 1.58 6.38
C GLN A 52 10.93 1.72 6.27
N ALA A 53 11.57 2.28 7.30
CA ALA A 53 13.03 2.45 7.32
C ALA A 53 13.74 1.09 7.26
N LYS A 54 13.21 0.09 7.96
CA LYS A 54 13.77 -1.26 7.96
C LYS A 54 13.90 -1.86 6.55
N TYR A 55 12.88 -1.66 5.71
CA TYR A 55 12.85 -2.24 4.37
C TYR A 55 13.37 -1.33 3.27
N ASN A 56 13.53 -0.04 3.52
CA ASN A 56 14.02 0.90 2.51
C ASN A 56 15.47 0.66 2.09
N LYS A 57 16.19 -0.20 2.79
CA LYS A 57 17.52 -0.64 2.36
C LYS A 57 17.50 -1.32 0.99
N TYR A 58 16.33 -1.76 0.52
CA TYR A 58 16.17 -2.36 -0.81
C TYR A 58 15.93 -1.33 -1.91
N ARG A 59 15.89 -0.04 -1.56
CA ARG A 59 15.76 1.06 -2.52
C ARG A 59 17.10 1.74 -2.72
N TYR A 60 17.42 2.05 -3.97
CA TYR A 60 18.72 2.62 -4.31
C TYR A 60 18.78 4.14 -4.28
N HIS A 61 17.75 4.83 -3.84
CA HIS A 61 17.69 6.25 -4.05
C HIS A 61 17.26 6.99 -2.81
N ASN A 62 17.53 8.23 -2.83
CA ASN A 62 17.29 9.34 -1.94
C ASN A 62 17.07 8.95 -0.47
N PRO A 63 18.13 8.97 0.35
CA PRO A 63 18.04 8.65 1.78
C PRO A 63 17.02 9.52 2.54
N ALA A 64 16.74 10.74 2.04
CA ALA A 64 15.80 11.64 2.71
C ALA A 64 14.36 11.12 2.72
N LEU A 65 14.02 10.18 1.82
CA LEU A 65 12.67 9.63 1.71
C LEU A 65 12.54 8.22 2.30
N LYS A 66 13.61 7.65 2.83
CA LYS A 66 13.65 6.24 3.19
C LYS A 66 12.84 5.88 4.42
N ASP A 67 12.46 6.84 5.24
CA ASP A 67 11.67 6.59 6.45
C ASP A 67 10.23 7.11 6.35
N LYS A 68 9.83 7.65 5.20
CA LYS A 68 8.47 8.13 5.00
C LYS A 68 7.50 6.96 4.84
N ASN A 69 6.34 7.09 5.42
CA ASN A 69 5.37 6.01 5.53
C ASN A 69 4.58 5.82 4.23
N HIS A 70 4.76 4.69 3.57
CA HIS A 70 3.98 4.33 2.39
C HIS A 70 2.63 3.74 2.80
N ALA A 71 1.66 3.72 1.87
CA ALA A 71 0.33 3.18 2.13
C ALA A 71 0.41 1.71 2.55
N GLU A 72 1.29 0.92 1.92
CA GLU A 72 1.46 -0.50 2.22
C GLU A 72 1.96 -0.71 3.64
N THR A 73 2.95 0.07 4.06
CA THR A 73 3.48 0.00 5.41
C THR A 73 2.44 0.42 6.43
N ALA A 74 1.71 1.49 6.13
CA ALA A 74 0.66 2.00 7.01
C ALA A 74 -0.43 0.96 7.23
N ILE A 75 -0.88 0.28 6.16
CA ILE A 75 -1.95 -0.70 6.29
C ILE A 75 -1.49 -1.95 7.04
N CYS A 76 -0.27 -2.41 6.80
CA CYS A 76 0.28 -3.55 7.53
C CYS A 76 0.44 -3.25 9.01
N SER A 77 0.88 -2.05 9.36
CA SER A 77 0.98 -1.63 10.76
C SER A 77 -0.38 -1.60 11.45
N LYS A 78 -1.40 -1.07 10.77
CA LYS A 78 -2.77 -1.05 11.30
C LYS A 78 -3.31 -2.46 11.53
N LEU A 79 -3.09 -3.36 10.58
CA LEU A 79 -3.55 -4.74 10.68
C LEU A 79 -2.86 -5.47 11.83
N ARG A 80 -1.55 -5.30 11.96
CA ARG A 80 -0.79 -5.93 13.03
C ARG A 80 -1.25 -5.43 14.40
N TRP A 81 -1.48 -4.13 14.51
CA TRP A 81 -1.97 -3.55 15.75
C TRP A 81 -3.38 -4.05 16.10
N LYS A 82 -4.27 -4.14 15.10
CA LYS A 82 -5.67 -4.50 15.30
C LYS A 82 -5.87 -5.99 15.60
N PHE A 83 -5.14 -6.85 14.90
CA PHE A 83 -5.36 -8.30 14.95
C PHE A 83 -4.27 -9.07 15.71
N GLY A 84 -3.08 -8.48 15.88
CA GLY A 84 -1.97 -9.19 16.51
C GLY A 84 -1.64 -10.46 15.74
N ASP A 85 -1.56 -11.59 16.46
CA ASP A 85 -1.24 -12.89 15.87
C ASP A 85 -2.46 -13.63 15.33
N SER A 86 -3.66 -13.05 15.45
CA SER A 86 -4.90 -13.74 15.04
C SER A 86 -5.19 -13.66 13.55
N LEU A 87 -4.43 -12.85 12.79
CA LEU A 87 -4.68 -12.63 11.38
C LEU A 87 -3.91 -13.66 10.53
N ASP A 88 -4.64 -14.35 9.64
CA ASP A 88 -4.00 -15.19 8.64
C ASP A 88 -3.65 -14.32 7.42
N TRP A 89 -2.42 -13.83 7.39
CA TRP A 89 -1.95 -12.91 6.36
C TRP A 89 -2.01 -13.50 4.94
N SER A 90 -1.95 -14.83 4.82
CA SER A 90 -2.06 -15.47 3.50
C SER A 90 -3.44 -15.30 2.87
N LYS A 91 -4.43 -14.91 3.66
CA LYS A 91 -5.80 -14.67 3.20
C LYS A 91 -6.15 -13.20 3.14
N VAL A 92 -5.20 -12.31 3.39
CA VAL A 92 -5.41 -10.86 3.30
C VAL A 92 -5.17 -10.41 1.87
N ASP A 93 -6.13 -9.69 1.30
CA ASP A 93 -5.99 -9.04 0.00
C ASP A 93 -5.79 -7.55 0.23
N ILE A 94 -4.79 -6.98 -0.42
CA ILE A 94 -4.52 -5.55 -0.32
C ILE A 94 -4.76 -4.92 -1.67
N TYR A 95 -5.65 -3.92 -1.70
CA TYR A 95 -5.98 -3.14 -2.87
C TYR A 95 -5.33 -1.78 -2.76
N LEU A 96 -4.61 -1.39 -3.80
CA LEU A 96 -3.85 -0.14 -3.85
C LEU A 96 -4.37 0.71 -5.01
N TYR A 97 -4.53 2.01 -4.77
CA TYR A 97 -5.10 2.91 -5.76
C TYR A 97 -4.29 4.20 -5.85
N ARG A 98 -4.03 4.63 -7.07
CA ARG A 98 -3.41 5.92 -7.38
C ARG A 98 -4.03 6.47 -8.65
N GLU A 99 -4.27 7.79 -8.69
CA GLU A 99 -4.71 8.46 -9.90
C GLU A 99 -3.93 9.74 -10.10
N TYR A 100 -3.87 10.20 -11.34
CA TYR A 100 -3.36 11.53 -11.67
C TYR A 100 -4.41 12.59 -11.36
N LYS A 101 -4.02 13.88 -11.44
CA LYS A 101 -4.94 14.99 -11.15
C LYS A 101 -6.17 14.99 -12.06
N ASP A 102 -6.03 14.51 -13.30
CA ASP A 102 -7.13 14.44 -14.24
C ASP A 102 -8.06 13.25 -14.02
N GLY A 103 -7.80 12.44 -13.02
CA GLY A 103 -8.60 11.26 -12.69
C GLY A 103 -8.20 9.98 -13.38
N SER A 104 -7.25 10.03 -14.33
CA SER A 104 -6.77 8.81 -14.98
C SER A 104 -5.93 7.99 -14.01
N LEU A 105 -5.97 6.65 -14.19
CA LEU A 105 -5.26 5.74 -13.30
C LEU A 105 -3.75 5.87 -13.47
N ALA A 106 -3.05 5.79 -12.35
CA ALA A 106 -1.60 5.80 -12.29
C ALA A 106 -1.09 4.52 -11.65
N MET A 107 0.21 4.26 -11.81
CA MET A 107 0.84 3.05 -11.27
C MET A 107 0.88 3.09 -9.74
N SER A 108 0.27 2.09 -9.10
CA SER A 108 0.29 1.94 -7.64
C SER A 108 0.95 0.65 -7.18
N ARG A 109 1.64 -0.06 -8.07
CA ARG A 109 2.39 -1.26 -7.67
C ARG A 109 3.41 -0.90 -6.59
N PRO A 110 3.50 -1.68 -5.49
CA PRO A 110 4.43 -1.38 -4.41
C PRO A 110 5.88 -1.33 -4.88
N CYS A 111 6.69 -0.48 -4.24
CA CYS A 111 8.12 -0.44 -4.50
C CYS A 111 8.80 -1.71 -3.99
N LYS A 112 10.08 -1.90 -4.34
CA LYS A 112 10.84 -3.09 -3.91
C LYS A 112 10.82 -3.29 -2.40
N SER A 113 10.95 -2.21 -1.63
CA SER A 113 10.90 -2.27 -0.17
C SER A 113 9.58 -2.85 0.33
N CYS A 114 8.48 -2.33 -0.20
CA CYS A 114 7.15 -2.76 0.24
C CYS A 114 6.83 -4.17 -0.26
N LEU A 115 7.23 -4.54 -1.47
CA LEU A 115 7.05 -5.90 -1.96
C LEU A 115 7.78 -6.91 -1.06
N HIS A 116 9.01 -6.59 -0.69
CA HIS A 116 9.79 -7.45 0.19
C HIS A 116 9.12 -7.61 1.56
N MET A 117 8.67 -6.49 2.13
CA MET A 117 7.95 -6.48 3.40
C MET A 117 6.68 -7.34 3.35
N LEU A 118 5.85 -7.13 2.33
CA LEU A 118 4.59 -7.85 2.20
C LEU A 118 4.80 -9.36 2.11
N ARG A 119 5.81 -9.78 1.36
CA ARG A 119 6.10 -11.20 1.16
C ARG A 119 6.82 -11.82 2.33
N GLU A 120 7.89 -11.19 2.81
CA GLU A 120 8.81 -11.81 3.76
C GLU A 120 8.40 -11.60 5.22
N GLU A 121 7.93 -10.42 5.58
CA GLU A 121 7.55 -10.18 6.98
C GLU A 121 6.12 -10.62 7.27
N PHE A 122 5.18 -10.35 6.36
CA PHE A 122 3.77 -10.58 6.63
C PHE A 122 3.19 -11.81 5.95
N GLY A 123 3.77 -12.26 4.86
CA GLY A 123 3.29 -13.46 4.17
C GLY A 123 2.04 -13.23 3.32
N VAL A 124 1.85 -12.01 2.83
CA VAL A 124 0.77 -11.70 1.89
C VAL A 124 1.03 -12.45 0.58
N LYS A 125 -0.02 -13.07 0.01
CA LYS A 125 0.12 -13.90 -1.19
C LYS A 125 -0.25 -13.19 -2.47
N ARG A 126 -1.11 -12.15 -2.40
CA ARG A 126 -1.53 -11.42 -3.59
C ARG A 126 -1.88 -9.98 -3.25
N ILE A 127 -1.73 -9.13 -4.26
CA ILE A 127 -2.08 -7.70 -4.17
C ILE A 127 -2.86 -7.31 -5.41
N PHE A 128 -3.58 -6.22 -5.30
CA PHE A 128 -4.33 -5.62 -6.40
C PHE A 128 -3.93 -4.16 -6.50
N TYR A 129 -3.62 -3.69 -7.71
CA TYR A 129 -3.18 -2.31 -7.86
C TYR A 129 -3.63 -1.72 -9.19
N THR A 130 -3.49 -0.41 -9.32
CA THR A 130 -3.81 0.32 -10.53
C THR A 130 -2.58 0.46 -11.42
N THR A 131 -2.83 0.49 -12.72
CA THR A 131 -1.83 0.85 -13.73
C THR A 131 -2.51 1.80 -14.72
N PRO A 132 -1.75 2.49 -15.60
CA PRO A 132 -2.39 3.30 -16.65
C PRO A 132 -3.35 2.52 -17.55
N GLU A 133 -3.19 1.19 -17.64
CA GLU A 133 -4.03 0.33 -18.47
C GLU A 133 -5.21 -0.28 -17.70
N GLY A 134 -5.30 -0.07 -16.39
CA GLY A 134 -6.41 -0.58 -15.60
C GLY A 134 -5.96 -1.25 -14.31
N TYR A 135 -6.81 -2.14 -13.81
CA TYR A 135 -6.60 -2.84 -12.55
C TYR A 135 -5.86 -4.16 -12.78
N VAL A 136 -4.94 -4.51 -11.87
CA VAL A 136 -4.12 -5.72 -11.96
C VAL A 136 -4.19 -6.51 -10.66
N GLU A 137 -4.30 -7.82 -10.77
CA GLU A 137 -4.07 -8.74 -9.64
C GLU A 137 -2.69 -9.35 -9.83
N GLU A 138 -1.85 -9.26 -8.80
CA GLU A 138 -0.52 -9.89 -8.83
C GLU A 138 -0.42 -10.90 -7.69
N ARG A 139 -0.07 -12.14 -8.03
CA ARG A 139 0.16 -13.19 -7.04
C ARG A 139 1.67 -13.40 -6.88
N PHE A 140 2.12 -13.43 -5.65
CA PHE A 140 3.53 -13.67 -5.36
C PHE A 140 3.82 -15.17 -5.46
N LYS A 141 4.91 -15.49 -6.13
CA LYS A 141 5.39 -16.88 -6.22
C LYS A 141 6.18 -17.22 -4.96
N ASP A 142 5.97 -18.41 -4.48
CA ASP A 142 6.73 -18.94 -3.34
C ASP A 142 8.17 -19.26 -3.72
#